data_cf302db0c4ba4a0f0d02abb54da1a1e0
#
_entry.id   cf302db0c4ba4a0f0d02abb54da1a1e0
#
_cell.length_a   1.000
_cell.length_b   1.000
_cell.length_c   1.000
_cell.angle_alpha   90.00
_cell.angle_beta   90.00
_cell.angle_gamma   90.00
#
_symmetry.space_group_name_H-M   'P 1'
#
loop_
_entity.id
_entity.type
_entity.pdbx_description
1 polymer ?
#
loop_
_entity_poly.entity_id
_entity_poly.type
_entity_poly.pdbx_seq_one_letter_code
_entity_poly.pdbx_strand_id
1 'polypeptide(L)'
;MNSDQYLYYQVGDYKTINKLLAVEAAGGDMNRVHFYFADDEHRQHDWTLEPEESIHALIDRRVRDLREQHQYLALWYSAGYDSHTILDSILRTNTRLDEILIYSRPYINTSDNFEHLIALKQAYHIKTHLQPWLKIRQVEYDQDTTFKFYQEYGADWIYHGPGNFHNFTKTSRYNTARYHKDLIGLDQIVGRCDITGVEKPRVNLRDGKWYAQMPDSALYHHLGGPRHLFYLCPEATRLYIKQVWMSIAWMESHPECSHDFVHEVQGKPTNRGLRERGDLYANWNKSFGRSNVFDAVAASGFNKYYYDTKSENGVGSTTNHDSAVLKDLAEKTNSKIYNHWVQGLQYLTNNHAEIWNPITGFNTCMSSAIYIKDFTPTAPA
;
A
#
# COMPACT_ATOMS: atom_id res chain seq x y z
N MET A 1 -3.71 -15.02 -10.90
CA MET A 1 -2.62 -14.49 -11.74
C MET A 1 -1.39 -14.25 -10.90
N ASN A 2 -0.20 -14.47 -11.47
CA ASN A 2 1.03 -14.10 -10.79
C ASN A 2 1.21 -12.58 -10.89
N SER A 3 1.57 -11.89 -9.82
CA SER A 3 1.66 -10.42 -9.74
C SER A 3 2.56 -9.79 -10.78
N ASP A 4 3.63 -10.48 -11.12
CA ASP A 4 4.61 -10.01 -12.12
C ASP A 4 4.00 -9.88 -13.51
N GLN A 5 2.76 -10.34 -13.71
CA GLN A 5 2.05 -10.27 -14.98
C GLN A 5 1.24 -8.98 -15.14
N TYR A 6 0.88 -8.27 -14.05
CA TYR A 6 0.03 -7.10 -14.14
C TYR A 6 0.54 -5.84 -13.42
N LEU A 7 1.74 -5.91 -12.81
CA LEU A 7 2.39 -4.80 -12.12
C LEU A 7 3.86 -4.70 -12.54
N TYR A 8 4.20 -3.74 -13.38
CA TYR A 8 5.58 -3.52 -13.82
C TYR A 8 5.76 -2.13 -14.45
N TYR A 9 7.00 -1.70 -14.58
CA TYR A 9 7.37 -0.57 -15.43
C TYR A 9 7.69 -1.06 -16.83
N GLN A 10 7.29 -0.31 -17.84
CA GLN A 10 7.53 -0.60 -19.24
C GLN A 10 8.18 0.58 -19.94
N VAL A 11 9.22 0.31 -20.73
CA VAL A 11 9.90 1.26 -21.64
C VAL A 11 10.11 0.57 -22.97
N GLY A 12 9.29 0.90 -23.98
CA GLY A 12 9.23 0.11 -25.21
C GLY A 12 8.86 -1.35 -24.90
N ASP A 13 9.70 -2.29 -25.32
CA ASP A 13 9.52 -3.71 -25.05
C ASP A 13 10.15 -4.18 -23.72
N TYR A 14 10.92 -3.32 -23.07
CA TYR A 14 11.57 -3.65 -21.80
C TYR A 14 10.60 -3.55 -20.63
N LYS A 15 10.52 -4.61 -19.82
CA LYS A 15 9.67 -4.69 -18.63
C LYS A 15 10.51 -4.98 -17.40
N THR A 16 10.24 -4.28 -16.31
CA THR A 16 10.92 -4.47 -15.03
C THR A 16 10.04 -4.02 -13.87
N ILE A 17 10.27 -4.62 -12.70
CA ILE A 17 9.67 -4.15 -11.44
C ILE A 17 10.54 -3.10 -10.74
N ASN A 18 11.77 -2.93 -11.18
CA ASN A 18 12.71 -1.97 -10.61
C ASN A 18 12.63 -0.62 -11.34
N LYS A 19 12.31 0.43 -10.62
CA LYS A 19 12.10 1.76 -11.17
C LYS A 19 13.39 2.37 -11.73
N LEU A 20 14.52 2.14 -11.08
CA LEU A 20 15.82 2.64 -11.55
C LEU A 20 16.17 2.05 -12.92
N LEU A 21 16.02 0.72 -13.07
CA LEU A 21 16.25 0.06 -14.37
C LEU A 21 15.33 0.58 -15.45
N ALA A 22 14.06 0.89 -15.13
CA ALA A 22 13.15 1.50 -16.09
C ALA A 22 13.60 2.91 -16.49
N VAL A 23 14.04 3.72 -15.52
CA VAL A 23 14.53 5.07 -15.75
C VAL A 23 15.80 5.05 -16.61
N GLU A 24 16.74 4.17 -16.31
CA GLU A 24 17.97 4.00 -17.11
C GLU A 24 17.67 3.53 -18.55
N ALA A 25 16.76 2.58 -18.72
CA ALA A 25 16.29 2.13 -20.04
C ALA A 25 15.60 3.27 -20.84
N ALA A 26 14.97 4.21 -20.14
CA ALA A 26 14.36 5.39 -20.74
C ALA A 26 15.37 6.52 -21.05
N GLY A 27 16.65 6.35 -20.67
CA GLY A 27 17.67 7.40 -20.81
C GLY A 27 17.45 8.58 -19.87
N GLY A 28 16.84 8.36 -18.71
CA GLY A 28 16.50 9.39 -17.70
C GLY A 28 15.15 10.10 -17.94
N ASP A 29 14.51 9.89 -19.08
CA ASP A 29 13.21 10.53 -19.40
C ASP A 29 12.04 9.76 -18.79
N MET A 30 11.53 10.27 -17.65
CA MET A 30 10.38 9.69 -16.96
C MET A 30 9.09 9.64 -17.78
N ASN A 31 8.95 10.47 -18.82
CA ASN A 31 7.76 10.45 -19.68
C ASN A 31 7.72 9.19 -20.57
N ARG A 32 8.84 8.51 -20.73
CA ARG A 32 8.95 7.24 -21.46
C ARG A 32 8.74 6.02 -20.56
N VAL A 33 8.68 6.21 -19.25
CA VAL A 33 8.45 5.15 -18.28
C VAL A 33 6.95 5.02 -18.03
N HIS A 34 6.35 3.95 -18.52
CA HIS A 34 4.96 3.62 -18.25
C HIS A 34 4.86 2.65 -17.07
N PHE A 35 4.02 2.97 -16.07
CA PHE A 35 3.66 2.04 -15.02
C PHE A 35 2.40 1.28 -15.43
N TYR A 36 2.56 0.01 -15.76
CA TYR A 36 1.46 -0.88 -16.11
C TYR A 36 0.82 -1.45 -14.84
N PHE A 37 -0.47 -1.29 -14.73
CA PHE A 37 -1.30 -1.80 -13.64
C PHE A 37 -2.55 -2.46 -14.21
N ALA A 38 -2.39 -3.69 -14.71
CA ALA A 38 -3.50 -4.44 -15.31
C ALA A 38 -4.33 -3.62 -16.31
N ASP A 39 -3.68 -2.78 -17.12
CA ASP A 39 -4.35 -1.82 -17.99
C ASP A 39 -5.29 -2.51 -18.99
N ASP A 40 -4.93 -3.70 -19.48
CA ASP A 40 -5.72 -4.44 -20.44
C ASP A 40 -6.97 -5.04 -19.83
N GLU A 41 -6.87 -5.54 -18.59
CA GLU A 41 -8.00 -6.08 -17.84
C GLU A 41 -8.96 -4.96 -17.45
N HIS A 42 -8.43 -3.85 -16.97
CA HIS A 42 -9.24 -2.69 -16.57
C HIS A 42 -9.99 -2.07 -17.75
N ARG A 43 -9.41 -2.03 -18.94
CA ARG A 43 -10.09 -1.53 -20.17
C ARG A 43 -11.28 -2.37 -20.60
N GLN A 44 -11.44 -3.59 -20.12
CA GLN A 44 -12.59 -4.45 -20.41
C GLN A 44 -13.86 -4.05 -19.66
N HIS A 45 -13.75 -3.13 -18.70
CA HIS A 45 -14.87 -2.67 -17.88
C HIS A 45 -15.30 -1.25 -18.27
N ASP A 46 -16.60 -0.99 -18.15
CA ASP A 46 -17.12 0.38 -18.25
C ASP A 46 -16.98 1.11 -16.92
N TRP A 47 -16.03 2.02 -16.85
CA TRP A 47 -15.74 2.81 -15.65
C TRP A 47 -16.66 4.02 -15.50
N THR A 48 -17.47 4.34 -16.52
CA THR A 48 -18.43 5.44 -16.49
C THR A 48 -19.72 5.06 -15.75
N LEU A 49 -19.87 3.78 -15.43
CA LEU A 49 -21.02 3.25 -14.70
C LEU A 49 -20.63 2.83 -13.27
N GLU A 50 -21.27 3.46 -12.29
CA GLU A 50 -21.11 3.03 -10.91
C GLU A 50 -21.75 1.66 -10.70
N PRO A 51 -21.06 0.68 -10.08
CA PRO A 51 -21.67 -0.59 -9.69
C PRO A 51 -22.88 -0.38 -8.76
N GLU A 52 -23.99 -1.03 -9.04
CA GLU A 52 -25.22 -0.95 -8.24
C GLU A 52 -25.06 -1.55 -6.83
N GLU A 53 -24.17 -2.55 -6.71
CA GLU A 53 -23.93 -3.20 -5.45
C GLU A 53 -23.30 -2.24 -4.42
N SER A 54 -23.67 -2.43 -3.17
CA SER A 54 -23.00 -1.71 -2.08
C SER A 54 -21.53 -2.13 -1.96
N ILE A 55 -20.72 -1.24 -1.41
CA ILE A 55 -19.30 -1.53 -1.16
C ILE A 55 -19.12 -2.77 -0.27
N HIS A 56 -19.98 -2.94 0.73
CA HIS A 56 -19.97 -4.14 1.59
C HIS A 56 -20.28 -5.41 0.82
N ALA A 57 -21.26 -5.39 -0.08
CA ALA A 57 -21.59 -6.55 -0.91
C ALA A 57 -20.42 -6.95 -1.84
N LEU A 58 -19.70 -5.96 -2.38
CA LEU A 58 -18.53 -6.20 -3.24
C LEU A 58 -17.35 -6.74 -2.43
N ILE A 59 -17.13 -6.23 -1.22
CA ILE A 59 -16.10 -6.73 -0.30
C ILE A 59 -16.42 -8.17 0.10
N ASP A 60 -17.67 -8.45 0.46
CA ASP A 60 -18.13 -9.79 0.85
C ASP A 60 -18.01 -10.80 -0.30
N ARG A 61 -18.34 -10.37 -1.53
CA ARG A 61 -18.11 -11.17 -2.73
C ARG A 61 -16.64 -11.49 -2.89
N ARG A 62 -15.76 -10.45 -2.81
CA ARG A 62 -14.31 -10.64 -2.96
C ARG A 62 -13.75 -11.65 -1.95
N VAL A 63 -14.20 -11.60 -0.71
CA VAL A 63 -13.80 -12.57 0.33
C VAL A 63 -14.20 -14.00 -0.05
N ARG A 64 -15.43 -14.21 -0.54
CA ARG A 64 -15.88 -15.53 -0.98
C ARG A 64 -15.12 -16.02 -2.21
N ASP A 65 -14.93 -15.15 -3.21
CA ASP A 65 -14.18 -15.48 -4.43
C ASP A 65 -12.76 -15.94 -4.11
N LEU A 66 -12.08 -15.23 -3.19
CA LEU A 66 -10.75 -15.63 -2.73
C LEU A 66 -10.77 -17.00 -2.02
N ARG A 67 -11.81 -17.29 -1.20
CA ARG A 67 -11.91 -18.59 -0.55
C ARG A 67 -12.18 -19.72 -1.54
N GLU A 68 -12.97 -19.47 -2.58
CA GLU A 68 -13.26 -20.46 -3.63
C GLU A 68 -12.03 -20.75 -4.49
N GLN A 69 -11.22 -19.73 -4.77
CA GLN A 69 -10.03 -19.85 -5.60
C GLN A 69 -8.81 -20.43 -4.87
N HIS A 70 -8.77 -20.30 -3.54
CA HIS A 70 -7.58 -20.63 -2.75
C HIS A 70 -7.91 -21.58 -1.60
N GLN A 71 -7.03 -22.58 -1.42
CA GLN A 71 -7.17 -23.58 -0.37
C GLN A 71 -6.76 -23.06 1.00
N TYR A 72 -5.93 -22.01 1.04
CA TYR A 72 -5.38 -21.44 2.26
C TYR A 72 -5.43 -19.91 2.18
N LEU A 73 -6.20 -19.29 3.08
CA LEU A 73 -6.26 -17.83 3.18
C LEU A 73 -5.48 -17.34 4.39
N ALA A 74 -4.59 -16.40 4.15
CA ALA A 74 -3.84 -15.72 5.18
C ALA A 74 -4.04 -14.19 5.07
N LEU A 75 -4.29 -13.53 6.19
CA LEU A 75 -4.51 -12.08 6.25
C LEU A 75 -3.33 -11.39 6.92
N TRP A 76 -2.69 -10.46 6.24
CA TRP A 76 -1.78 -9.51 6.85
C TRP A 76 -2.58 -8.46 7.62
N TYR A 77 -2.53 -8.54 8.94
CA TYR A 77 -3.41 -7.80 9.83
C TYR A 77 -2.65 -6.82 10.72
N SER A 78 -2.97 -5.53 10.57
CA SER A 78 -2.38 -4.44 11.35
C SER A 78 -3.35 -3.81 12.37
N ALA A 79 -4.58 -4.33 12.46
CA ALA A 79 -5.70 -3.72 13.18
C ALA A 79 -6.04 -2.29 12.69
N GLY A 80 -5.51 -1.87 11.54
CA GLY A 80 -5.91 -0.65 10.86
C GLY A 80 -7.19 -0.87 10.04
N TYR A 81 -7.83 0.22 9.65
CA TYR A 81 -9.10 0.21 8.92
C TYR A 81 -9.16 -0.79 7.76
N ASP A 82 -8.16 -0.77 6.89
CA ASP A 82 -8.15 -1.57 5.68
C ASP A 82 -8.15 -3.06 5.96
N SER A 83 -7.25 -3.51 6.81
CA SER A 83 -7.13 -4.92 7.17
C SER A 83 -8.29 -5.38 8.06
N HIS A 84 -8.84 -4.46 8.89
CA HIS A 84 -9.97 -4.78 9.75
C HIS A 84 -11.28 -4.90 8.95
N THR A 85 -11.50 -4.08 7.93
CA THR A 85 -12.66 -4.20 7.04
C THR A 85 -12.68 -5.55 6.31
N ILE A 86 -11.50 -6.03 5.90
CA ILE A 86 -11.39 -7.37 5.30
C ILE A 86 -11.74 -8.45 6.33
N LEU A 87 -11.17 -8.34 7.54
CA LEU A 87 -11.43 -9.29 8.62
C LEU A 87 -12.91 -9.32 9.02
N ASP A 88 -13.55 -8.15 9.13
CA ASP A 88 -14.99 -8.03 9.41
C ASP A 88 -15.82 -8.73 8.34
N SER A 89 -15.50 -8.54 7.07
CA SER A 89 -16.15 -9.25 5.98
C SER A 89 -15.96 -10.77 6.04
N ILE A 90 -14.74 -11.24 6.36
CA ILE A 90 -14.46 -12.66 6.57
C ILE A 90 -15.37 -13.24 7.67
N LEU A 91 -15.50 -12.53 8.78
CA LEU A 91 -16.34 -12.96 9.90
C LEU A 91 -17.84 -12.90 9.55
N ARG A 92 -18.30 -11.80 8.95
CA ARG A 92 -19.71 -11.60 8.56
C ARG A 92 -20.17 -12.60 7.52
N THR A 93 -19.30 -12.99 6.60
CA THR A 93 -19.60 -14.00 5.58
C THR A 93 -19.39 -15.43 6.08
N ASN A 94 -18.96 -15.61 7.32
CA ASN A 94 -18.56 -16.90 7.89
C ASN A 94 -17.52 -17.63 7.02
N THR A 95 -16.64 -16.86 6.37
CA THR A 95 -15.57 -17.41 5.54
C THR A 95 -14.44 -17.92 6.42
N ARG A 96 -13.94 -19.10 6.13
CA ARG A 96 -12.80 -19.66 6.86
C ARG A 96 -11.52 -18.86 6.55
N LEU A 97 -10.90 -18.31 7.58
CA LEU A 97 -9.54 -17.78 7.55
C LEU A 97 -8.59 -18.79 8.19
N ASP A 98 -7.50 -19.12 7.52
CA ASP A 98 -6.56 -20.14 8.00
C ASP A 98 -5.45 -19.53 8.85
N GLU A 99 -5.00 -18.30 8.53
CA GLU A 99 -3.90 -17.66 9.24
C GLU A 99 -4.07 -16.13 9.31
N ILE A 100 -3.64 -15.55 10.42
CA ILE A 100 -3.38 -14.10 10.56
C ILE A 100 -1.89 -13.91 10.75
N LEU A 101 -1.29 -13.03 9.90
CA LEU A 101 0.10 -12.60 10.02
C LEU A 101 0.14 -11.18 10.60
N ILE A 102 0.94 -10.98 11.63
CA ILE A 102 1.08 -9.69 12.33
C ILE A 102 2.55 -9.33 12.37
N TYR A 103 2.91 -8.14 11.86
CA TYR A 103 4.27 -7.66 12.02
C TYR A 103 4.57 -7.32 13.48
N SER A 104 5.66 -7.90 13.98
CA SER A 104 6.25 -7.58 15.28
C SER A 104 7.57 -6.83 15.08
N ARG A 105 7.84 -5.89 15.97
CA ARG A 105 9.04 -5.04 15.94
C ARG A 105 9.73 -5.08 17.29
N PRO A 106 10.60 -6.08 17.52
CA PRO A 106 11.18 -6.33 18.85
C PRO A 106 12.09 -5.20 19.34
N TYR A 107 12.59 -4.34 18.46
CA TYR A 107 13.45 -3.20 18.78
C TYR A 107 12.69 -1.90 19.11
N ILE A 108 11.36 -1.91 19.00
CA ILE A 108 10.52 -0.79 19.42
C ILE A 108 9.96 -1.09 20.80
N ASN A 109 9.99 -0.09 21.71
CA ASN A 109 9.36 -0.21 23.00
C ASN A 109 7.91 -0.70 22.87
N THR A 110 7.46 -1.53 23.82
CA THR A 110 6.10 -2.09 23.80
C THR A 110 5.02 -1.02 23.75
N SER A 111 5.23 0.13 24.41
CA SER A 111 4.34 1.29 24.33
C SER A 111 4.20 1.87 22.92
N ASP A 112 5.26 1.81 22.12
CA ASP A 112 5.30 2.36 20.77
C ASP A 112 4.86 1.34 19.71
N ASN A 113 4.73 0.08 20.11
CA ASN A 113 4.28 -1.03 19.26
C ASN A 113 2.77 -1.30 19.38
N PHE A 114 2.01 -0.26 19.53
CA PHE A 114 0.58 -0.29 19.84
C PHE A 114 -0.24 -1.04 18.78
N GLU A 115 0.06 -0.84 17.48
CA GLU A 115 -0.60 -1.59 16.39
C GLU A 115 -0.45 -3.09 16.56
N HIS A 116 0.76 -3.56 16.88
CA HIS A 116 1.03 -4.97 17.11
C HIS A 116 0.22 -5.53 18.26
N LEU A 117 0.19 -4.82 19.39
CA LEU A 117 -0.53 -5.27 20.58
C LEU A 117 -2.03 -5.38 20.35
N ILE A 118 -2.63 -4.40 19.66
CA ILE A 118 -4.06 -4.44 19.31
C ILE A 118 -4.35 -5.56 18.34
N ALA A 119 -3.56 -5.68 17.27
CA ALA A 119 -3.74 -6.72 16.26
C ALA A 119 -3.64 -8.12 16.88
N LEU A 120 -2.69 -8.30 17.78
CA LEU A 120 -2.48 -9.57 18.49
C LEU A 120 -3.65 -9.91 19.39
N LYS A 121 -4.13 -8.95 20.19
CA LYS A 121 -5.30 -9.11 21.07
C LYS A 121 -6.55 -9.53 20.28
N GLN A 122 -6.80 -8.86 19.15
CA GLN A 122 -7.92 -9.19 18.28
C GLN A 122 -7.79 -10.56 17.65
N ALA A 123 -6.62 -10.91 17.13
CA ALA A 123 -6.38 -12.22 16.53
C ALA A 123 -6.62 -13.35 17.54
N TYR A 124 -6.16 -13.19 18.77
CA TYR A 124 -6.43 -14.17 19.84
C TYR A 124 -7.91 -14.23 20.22
N HIS A 125 -8.61 -13.09 20.28
CA HIS A 125 -10.05 -13.08 20.52
C HIS A 125 -10.80 -13.89 19.45
N ILE A 126 -10.49 -13.66 18.18
CA ILE A 126 -11.11 -14.38 17.05
C ILE A 126 -10.78 -15.87 17.13
N LYS A 127 -9.52 -16.23 17.38
CA LYS A 127 -9.13 -17.62 17.55
C LYS A 127 -9.88 -18.32 18.67
N THR A 128 -10.04 -17.65 19.81
CA THR A 128 -10.64 -18.26 20.97
C THR A 128 -12.16 -18.43 20.85
N HIS A 129 -12.84 -17.46 20.23
CA HIS A 129 -14.30 -17.38 20.29
C HIS A 129 -15.00 -17.63 18.95
N LEU A 130 -14.33 -17.43 17.82
CA LEU A 130 -14.99 -17.43 16.51
C LEU A 130 -14.41 -18.47 15.55
N GLN A 131 -13.08 -18.59 15.47
CA GLN A 131 -12.38 -19.47 14.54
C GLN A 131 -11.25 -20.24 15.24
N PRO A 132 -11.53 -21.32 15.98
CA PRO A 132 -10.52 -22.03 16.80
C PRO A 132 -9.36 -22.62 16.02
N TRP A 133 -9.54 -22.89 14.73
CA TRP A 133 -8.50 -23.41 13.81
C TRP A 133 -7.51 -22.34 13.36
N LEU A 134 -7.80 -21.05 13.61
CA LEU A 134 -7.00 -19.93 13.15
C LEU A 134 -5.55 -20.02 13.67
N LYS A 135 -4.60 -19.96 12.75
CA LYS A 135 -3.18 -19.79 13.10
C LYS A 135 -2.87 -18.31 13.26
N ILE A 136 -2.08 -17.97 14.27
CA ILE A 136 -1.57 -16.62 14.48
C ILE A 136 -0.06 -16.69 14.36
N ARG A 137 0.48 -15.94 13.39
CA ARG A 137 1.91 -15.83 13.14
C ARG A 137 2.38 -14.41 13.42
N GLN A 138 3.29 -14.27 14.35
CA GLN A 138 4.02 -13.03 14.52
C GLN A 138 5.25 -13.07 13.62
N VAL A 139 5.36 -12.08 12.74
CA VAL A 139 6.47 -11.95 11.81
C VAL A 139 7.38 -10.86 12.38
N GLU A 140 8.46 -11.27 13.01
CA GLU A 140 9.41 -10.35 13.60
C GLU A 140 10.22 -9.66 12.50
N TYR A 141 10.03 -8.36 12.37
CA TYR A 141 10.84 -7.55 11.47
C TYR A 141 12.13 -7.17 12.20
N ASP A 142 13.17 -7.96 12.01
CA ASP A 142 14.45 -7.82 12.72
C ASP A 142 15.54 -7.16 11.84
N GLN A 143 16.64 -6.82 12.49
CA GLN A 143 17.80 -6.25 11.81
C GLN A 143 18.44 -7.25 10.83
N ASP A 144 18.44 -8.55 11.17
CA ASP A 144 19.12 -9.57 10.39
C ASP A 144 18.49 -9.70 8.99
N THR A 145 17.17 -9.65 8.89
CA THR A 145 16.45 -9.65 7.61
C THR A 145 16.85 -8.47 6.73
N THR A 146 16.89 -7.27 7.31
CA THR A 146 17.29 -6.05 6.60
C THR A 146 18.76 -6.11 6.19
N PHE A 147 19.63 -6.53 7.10
CA PHE A 147 21.07 -6.56 6.87
C PHE A 147 21.48 -7.61 5.84
N LYS A 148 20.84 -8.79 5.80
CA LYS A 148 21.08 -9.81 4.79
C LYS A 148 20.86 -9.28 3.37
N PHE A 149 19.85 -8.46 3.15
CA PHE A 149 19.62 -7.83 1.85
C PHE A 149 20.83 -6.99 1.41
N TYR A 150 21.34 -6.10 2.28
CA TYR A 150 22.50 -5.27 1.95
C TYR A 150 23.81 -6.05 1.94
N GLN A 151 23.91 -7.14 2.70
CA GLN A 151 25.08 -8.04 2.64
C GLN A 151 25.16 -8.77 1.30
N GLU A 152 24.02 -9.21 0.75
CA GLU A 152 23.97 -9.93 -0.50
C GLU A 152 24.28 -9.02 -1.71
N TYR A 153 23.70 -7.82 -1.73
CA TYR A 153 23.79 -6.96 -2.91
C TYR A 153 24.82 -5.83 -2.81
N GLY A 154 25.36 -5.58 -1.64
CA GLY A 154 26.35 -4.50 -1.46
C GLY A 154 25.81 -3.15 -1.86
N ALA A 155 26.60 -2.37 -2.60
CA ALA A 155 26.20 -1.06 -3.12
C ALA A 155 25.17 -1.16 -4.26
N ASP A 156 25.07 -2.31 -4.91
CA ASP A 156 24.16 -2.56 -6.04
C ASP A 156 22.72 -2.84 -5.60
N TRP A 157 22.42 -2.73 -4.30
CA TRP A 157 21.08 -2.94 -3.75
C TRP A 157 20.00 -2.13 -4.45
N ILE A 158 20.36 -0.98 -5.06
CA ILE A 158 19.44 -0.11 -5.81
C ILE A 158 18.85 -0.79 -7.06
N TYR A 159 19.50 -1.80 -7.61
CA TYR A 159 19.03 -2.59 -8.75
C TYR A 159 18.15 -3.77 -8.34
N HIS A 160 17.97 -4.00 -7.02
CA HIS A 160 17.26 -5.13 -6.48
C HIS A 160 16.03 -4.70 -5.66
N GLY A 161 14.87 -4.79 -6.25
CA GLY A 161 13.61 -4.43 -5.63
C GLY A 161 12.87 -3.29 -6.34
N PRO A 162 11.71 -2.90 -5.84
CA PRO A 162 10.78 -2.01 -6.56
C PRO A 162 11.09 -0.51 -6.46
N GLY A 163 12.25 -0.11 -5.99
CA GLY A 163 12.72 1.27 -6.11
C GLY A 163 12.25 2.28 -5.06
N ASN A 164 11.83 1.86 -3.86
CA ASN A 164 11.57 2.80 -2.76
C ASN A 164 12.84 3.06 -1.95
N PHE A 165 13.79 3.76 -2.56
CA PHE A 165 15.17 3.85 -2.10
C PHE A 165 15.43 4.82 -0.96
N HIS A 166 14.49 5.70 -0.64
CA HIS A 166 14.65 6.65 0.48
C HIS A 166 14.44 6.04 1.86
N ASN A 167 14.04 4.78 1.94
CA ASN A 167 13.71 4.13 3.19
C ASN A 167 14.51 2.83 3.34
N PHE A 168 15.40 2.80 4.35
CA PHE A 168 16.33 1.71 4.62
C PHE A 168 15.64 0.34 4.77
N THR A 169 14.46 0.29 5.39
CA THR A 169 13.75 -0.97 5.61
C THR A 169 12.82 -1.35 4.48
N LYS A 170 12.21 -0.39 3.80
CA LYS A 170 11.23 -0.70 2.73
C LYS A 170 11.87 -1.38 1.53
N THR A 171 13.10 -1.04 1.23
CA THR A 171 13.85 -1.63 0.12
C THR A 171 14.08 -3.12 0.35
N SER A 172 14.42 -3.50 1.58
CA SER A 172 14.62 -4.91 1.95
C SER A 172 13.31 -5.70 2.10
N ARG A 173 12.17 -5.02 2.30
CA ARG A 173 10.85 -5.68 2.45
C ARG A 173 10.43 -6.49 1.23
N TYR A 174 10.83 -6.09 0.05
CA TYR A 174 10.59 -6.85 -1.17
C TYR A 174 11.12 -8.29 -1.07
N ASN A 175 12.30 -8.43 -0.48
CA ASN A 175 12.95 -9.73 -0.28
C ASN A 175 12.66 -10.34 1.10
N THR A 176 11.74 -9.76 1.89
CA THR A 176 11.45 -10.21 3.26
C THR A 176 11.10 -11.70 3.31
N ALA A 177 10.29 -12.19 2.38
CA ALA A 177 9.92 -13.61 2.33
C ALA A 177 11.12 -14.53 2.13
N ARG A 178 12.15 -14.07 1.39
CA ARG A 178 13.37 -14.84 1.12
C ARG A 178 14.31 -14.93 2.33
N TYR A 179 14.39 -13.86 3.11
CA TYR A 179 15.34 -13.78 4.22
C TYR A 179 14.72 -14.02 5.60
N HIS A 180 13.40 -13.87 5.71
CA HIS A 180 12.72 -13.89 6.99
C HIS A 180 12.40 -15.30 7.42
N LYS A 181 12.98 -15.74 8.55
CA LYS A 181 12.81 -17.12 9.08
C LYS A 181 11.35 -17.58 9.20
N ASP A 182 10.43 -16.65 9.53
CA ASP A 182 9.01 -16.95 9.73
C ASP A 182 8.20 -16.99 8.41
N LEU A 183 8.79 -16.55 7.29
CA LEU A 183 8.15 -16.50 5.97
C LEU A 183 8.75 -17.48 4.96
N ILE A 184 9.96 -18.00 5.23
CA ILE A 184 10.59 -18.99 4.35
C ILE A 184 9.66 -20.20 4.21
N GLY A 185 9.40 -20.60 2.97
CA GLY A 185 8.57 -21.77 2.64
C GLY A 185 7.06 -21.51 2.65
N LEU A 186 6.57 -20.31 3.01
CA LEU A 186 5.13 -20.01 2.93
C LEU A 186 4.62 -19.98 1.49
N ASP A 187 5.44 -19.59 0.55
CA ASP A 187 5.20 -19.62 -0.90
C ASP A 187 5.05 -21.06 -1.45
N GLN A 188 5.56 -22.03 -0.73
CA GLN A 188 5.46 -23.46 -1.08
C GLN A 188 4.13 -24.09 -0.62
N ILE A 189 3.33 -23.39 0.20
CA ILE A 189 2.01 -23.87 0.60
C ILE A 189 1.08 -23.81 -0.61
N VAL A 190 0.67 -24.96 -1.09
CA VAL A 190 -0.21 -25.08 -2.26
C VAL A 190 -1.53 -24.38 -2.03
N GLY A 191 -1.93 -23.56 -2.99
CA GLY A 191 -3.20 -22.83 -2.93
C GLY A 191 -3.24 -21.73 -1.87
N ARG A 192 -2.09 -21.24 -1.38
CA ARG A 192 -2.01 -20.12 -0.44
C ARG A 192 -2.29 -18.80 -1.13
N CYS A 193 -3.06 -17.95 -0.46
CA CYS A 193 -3.31 -16.56 -0.79
C CYS A 193 -3.04 -15.68 0.44
N ASP A 194 -2.08 -14.79 0.34
CA ASP A 194 -1.77 -13.78 1.36
C ASP A 194 -2.51 -12.49 1.02
N ILE A 195 -3.55 -12.17 1.78
CA ILE A 195 -4.40 -11.01 1.59
C ILE A 195 -3.78 -9.79 2.27
N THR A 196 -3.67 -8.69 1.54
CA THR A 196 -3.24 -7.40 2.08
C THR A 196 -4.22 -6.29 1.74
N GLY A 197 -4.58 -5.48 2.73
CA GLY A 197 -5.52 -4.36 2.60
C GLY A 197 -4.86 -3.03 2.24
N VAL A 198 -3.60 -3.04 1.81
CA VAL A 198 -2.86 -1.83 1.47
C VAL A 198 -3.26 -1.29 0.10
N GLU A 199 -3.04 0.01 -0.07
CA GLU A 199 -3.32 0.82 -1.24
C GLU A 199 -4.81 0.92 -1.62
N LYS A 200 -5.15 2.08 -2.16
CA LYS A 200 -6.49 2.44 -2.64
C LYS A 200 -6.36 3.14 -3.99
N PRO A 201 -7.40 3.15 -4.81
CA PRO A 201 -7.40 3.91 -6.06
C PRO A 201 -7.16 5.39 -5.79
N ARG A 202 -6.49 6.06 -6.71
CA ARG A 202 -6.42 7.52 -6.73
C ARG A 202 -7.36 8.06 -7.79
N VAL A 203 -8.03 9.14 -7.46
CA VAL A 203 -8.85 9.90 -8.39
C VAL A 203 -8.19 11.24 -8.66
N ASN A 204 -8.19 11.65 -9.92
CA ASN A 204 -7.59 12.89 -10.37
C ASN A 204 -8.61 13.70 -11.16
N LEU A 205 -8.65 15.02 -10.94
CA LEU A 205 -9.44 15.93 -11.73
C LEU A 205 -8.52 16.68 -12.70
N ARG A 206 -8.76 16.50 -14.01
CA ARG A 206 -8.00 17.17 -15.07
C ARG A 206 -8.97 17.69 -16.14
N ASP A 207 -8.83 18.94 -16.50
CA ASP A 207 -9.64 19.57 -17.55
C ASP A 207 -11.15 19.33 -17.37
N GLY A 208 -11.63 19.46 -16.12
CA GLY A 208 -13.02 19.25 -15.77
C GLY A 208 -13.51 17.79 -15.86
N LYS A 209 -12.60 16.81 -15.82
CA LYS A 209 -12.92 15.39 -15.91
C LYS A 209 -12.24 14.59 -14.81
N TRP A 210 -12.99 13.66 -14.23
CA TRP A 210 -12.48 12.71 -13.26
C TRP A 210 -11.84 11.49 -13.91
N TYR A 211 -10.67 11.11 -13.42
CA TYR A 211 -9.93 9.93 -13.84
C TYR A 211 -9.52 9.09 -12.64
N ALA A 212 -9.55 7.77 -12.81
CA ALA A 212 -8.92 6.83 -11.89
C ALA A 212 -7.50 6.50 -12.35
N GLN A 213 -6.57 6.40 -11.41
CA GLN A 213 -5.19 5.98 -11.65
C GLN A 213 -4.66 5.20 -10.44
N MET A 214 -3.62 4.40 -10.66
CA MET A 214 -2.92 3.70 -9.61
C MET A 214 -1.48 4.21 -9.50
N PRO A 215 -1.02 4.56 -8.29
CA PRO A 215 0.38 4.89 -8.08
C PRO A 215 1.24 3.63 -8.04
N ASP A 216 2.48 3.75 -8.45
CA ASP A 216 3.45 2.67 -8.43
C ASP A 216 3.88 2.21 -7.02
N SER A 217 3.44 2.93 -5.97
CA SER A 217 3.54 2.45 -4.59
C SER A 217 2.85 1.08 -4.37
N ALA A 218 1.89 0.72 -5.22
CA ALA A 218 1.26 -0.60 -5.22
C ALA A 218 2.28 -1.74 -5.38
N LEU A 219 3.33 -1.53 -6.17
CA LEU A 219 4.42 -2.50 -6.35
C LEU A 219 5.09 -2.89 -5.03
N TYR A 220 5.32 -1.93 -4.12
CA TYR A 220 6.03 -2.20 -2.85
C TYR A 220 5.29 -3.15 -1.91
N HIS A 221 4.00 -3.28 -2.10
CA HIS A 221 3.14 -4.09 -1.25
C HIS A 221 2.82 -5.45 -1.86
N HIS A 222 2.97 -5.56 -3.18
CA HIS A 222 2.59 -6.75 -3.92
C HIS A 222 3.70 -7.79 -4.04
N LEU A 223 4.94 -7.34 -4.08
CA LEU A 223 6.09 -8.17 -4.43
C LEU A 223 6.56 -9.04 -3.26
N GLY A 224 6.83 -10.30 -3.53
CA GLY A 224 7.42 -11.24 -2.59
C GLY A 224 6.49 -12.34 -2.08
N GLY A 225 5.84 -13.07 -2.97
CA GLY A 225 5.08 -14.27 -2.64
C GLY A 225 3.61 -14.24 -3.11
N PRO A 226 2.76 -15.12 -2.61
CA PRO A 226 1.36 -15.26 -3.04
C PRO A 226 0.46 -14.14 -2.49
N ARG A 227 0.93 -12.88 -2.55
CA ARG A 227 0.22 -11.71 -2.01
C ARG A 227 -0.80 -11.20 -3.00
N HIS A 228 -1.99 -10.91 -2.51
CA HIS A 228 -3.08 -10.28 -3.24
C HIS A 228 -3.42 -8.93 -2.64
N LEU A 229 -3.41 -7.89 -3.47
CA LEU A 229 -3.96 -6.58 -3.12
C LEU A 229 -5.49 -6.69 -3.13
N PHE A 230 -6.08 -6.72 -1.95
CA PHE A 230 -7.51 -7.02 -1.80
C PHE A 230 -8.40 -6.08 -2.60
N TYR A 231 -8.11 -4.78 -2.52
CA TYR A 231 -8.95 -3.71 -3.08
C TYR A 231 -8.68 -3.37 -4.53
N LEU A 232 -7.59 -3.87 -5.12
CA LEU A 232 -7.03 -3.33 -6.36
C LEU A 232 -6.62 -4.40 -7.38
N CYS A 233 -6.99 -5.64 -7.17
CA CYS A 233 -6.62 -6.68 -8.15
C CYS A 233 -7.54 -6.67 -9.37
N PRO A 234 -7.07 -7.12 -10.53
CA PRO A 234 -7.85 -7.19 -11.76
C PRO A 234 -9.14 -7.99 -11.61
N GLU A 235 -9.11 -9.06 -10.83
CA GLU A 235 -10.27 -9.91 -10.57
C GLU A 235 -11.38 -9.23 -9.74
N ALA A 236 -11.07 -8.07 -9.14
CA ALA A 236 -12.02 -7.28 -8.34
C ALA A 236 -12.27 -5.88 -8.93
N THR A 237 -12.20 -5.72 -10.25
CA THR A 237 -12.36 -4.42 -10.92
C THR A 237 -13.66 -3.71 -10.53
N ARG A 238 -14.78 -4.42 -10.34
CA ARG A 238 -16.02 -3.78 -9.84
C ARG A 238 -15.88 -3.16 -8.45
N LEU A 239 -15.14 -3.81 -7.54
CA LEU A 239 -14.82 -3.24 -6.23
C LEU A 239 -13.93 -2.00 -6.38
N TYR A 240 -12.98 -2.03 -7.31
CA TYR A 240 -12.14 -0.89 -7.62
C TYR A 240 -12.98 0.28 -8.17
N ILE A 241 -13.82 0.06 -9.17
CA ILE A 241 -14.72 1.08 -9.74
C ILE A 241 -15.59 1.69 -8.65
N LYS A 242 -16.20 0.87 -7.78
CA LYS A 242 -17.04 1.37 -6.69
C LYS A 242 -16.30 2.30 -5.75
N GLN A 243 -15.07 1.96 -5.36
CA GLN A 243 -14.24 2.83 -4.53
C GLN A 243 -13.95 4.18 -5.20
N VAL A 244 -13.69 4.18 -6.52
CA VAL A 244 -13.46 5.40 -7.31
C VAL A 244 -14.70 6.29 -7.29
N TRP A 245 -15.88 5.74 -7.61
CA TRP A 245 -17.14 6.49 -7.61
C TRP A 245 -17.48 7.08 -6.24
N MET A 246 -17.31 6.30 -5.18
CA MET A 246 -17.52 6.77 -3.81
C MET A 246 -16.55 7.89 -3.44
N SER A 247 -15.29 7.78 -3.85
CA SER A 247 -14.30 8.82 -3.62
C SER A 247 -14.67 10.12 -4.34
N ILE A 248 -15.12 10.04 -5.59
CA ILE A 248 -15.59 11.20 -6.36
C ILE A 248 -16.83 11.81 -5.72
N ALA A 249 -17.85 11.00 -5.39
CA ALA A 249 -19.08 11.47 -4.76
C ALA A 249 -18.82 12.19 -3.43
N TRP A 250 -17.91 11.62 -2.62
CA TRP A 250 -17.49 12.27 -1.37
C TRP A 250 -16.83 13.62 -1.64
N MET A 251 -15.94 13.72 -2.64
CA MET A 251 -15.29 14.98 -3.01
C MET A 251 -16.29 16.01 -3.50
N GLU A 252 -17.15 15.63 -4.43
CA GLU A 252 -18.17 16.53 -4.99
C GLU A 252 -19.21 16.98 -3.95
N SER A 253 -19.36 16.26 -2.83
CA SER A 253 -20.24 16.66 -1.71
C SER A 253 -19.66 17.73 -0.80
N HIS A 254 -18.36 18.04 -0.92
CA HIS A 254 -17.72 19.07 -0.12
C HIS A 254 -17.79 20.43 -0.83
N PRO A 255 -18.29 21.47 -0.14
CA PRO A 255 -18.49 22.80 -0.77
C PRO A 255 -17.19 23.44 -1.25
N GLU A 256 -16.05 23.06 -0.63
CA GLU A 256 -14.73 23.54 -1.01
C GLU A 256 -14.16 22.80 -2.24
N CYS A 257 -14.82 21.76 -2.72
CA CYS A 257 -14.34 21.00 -3.86
C CYS A 257 -14.42 21.83 -5.13
N SER A 258 -13.29 22.40 -5.50
CA SER A 258 -13.10 23.13 -6.76
C SER A 258 -12.00 22.46 -7.58
N HIS A 259 -11.97 22.78 -8.88
CA HIS A 259 -10.89 22.31 -9.76
C HIS A 259 -9.50 22.67 -9.19
N ASP A 260 -9.34 23.91 -8.74
CA ASP A 260 -8.07 24.40 -8.18
C ASP A 260 -7.70 23.69 -6.88
N PHE A 261 -8.68 23.42 -6.03
CA PHE A 261 -8.48 22.69 -4.78
C PHE A 261 -8.03 21.25 -5.02
N VAL A 262 -8.69 20.52 -5.92
CA VAL A 262 -8.31 19.15 -6.24
C VAL A 262 -6.93 19.10 -6.89
N HIS A 263 -6.63 20.03 -7.78
CA HIS A 263 -5.33 20.15 -8.42
C HIS A 263 -4.23 20.50 -7.40
N GLU A 264 -4.51 21.37 -6.46
CA GLU A 264 -3.59 21.77 -5.40
C GLU A 264 -3.32 20.63 -4.42
N VAL A 265 -4.34 19.85 -4.07
CA VAL A 265 -4.22 18.68 -3.18
C VAL A 265 -3.41 17.56 -3.85
N GLN A 266 -3.61 17.34 -5.14
CA GLN A 266 -2.94 16.25 -5.89
C GLN A 266 -1.56 16.64 -6.41
N GLY A 267 -1.34 17.91 -6.73
CA GLY A 267 -0.10 18.41 -7.33
C GLY A 267 1.09 18.49 -6.38
N LYS A 268 0.89 18.30 -5.06
CA LYS A 268 1.97 18.36 -4.07
C LYS A 268 2.25 17.00 -3.46
N PRO A 269 3.32 16.31 -3.86
CA PRO A 269 3.67 14.97 -3.38
C PRO A 269 4.14 14.94 -1.91
N THR A 270 4.20 16.04 -1.20
CA THR A 270 4.76 16.10 0.16
C THR A 270 3.74 16.56 1.21
N ASN A 271 3.64 15.79 2.28
CA ASN A 271 2.92 16.12 3.52
C ASN A 271 3.34 17.49 4.15
N ARG A 272 4.36 18.17 3.64
CA ARG A 272 4.85 19.44 4.14
C ARG A 272 3.94 20.63 3.79
N GLY A 273 3.46 20.72 2.55
CA GLY A 273 2.57 21.79 2.14
C GLY A 273 1.19 21.75 2.78
N LEU A 274 0.80 20.59 3.28
CA LEU A 274 -0.51 20.37 3.91
C LEU A 274 -0.50 20.71 5.41
N ARG A 275 0.65 20.62 6.08
CA ARG A 275 0.79 21.05 7.48
C ARG A 275 0.71 22.56 7.68
N GLU A 276 1.00 23.33 6.64
CA GLU A 276 1.05 24.79 6.70
C GLU A 276 -0.32 25.46 6.53
N ARG A 277 -1.36 24.73 6.13
CA ARG A 277 -2.70 25.27 5.83
C ARG A 277 -3.82 24.89 6.80
N GLY A 278 -3.49 24.29 7.94
CA GLY A 278 -4.45 24.06 9.02
C GLY A 278 -5.26 22.75 8.94
N ASP A 279 -6.16 22.56 9.90
CA ASP A 279 -6.88 21.32 10.16
C ASP A 279 -7.77 20.83 9.01
N LEU A 280 -8.28 21.71 8.16
CA LEU A 280 -9.12 21.35 7.01
C LEU A 280 -8.35 20.49 5.99
N TYR A 281 -7.12 20.89 5.73
CA TYR A 281 -6.21 20.17 4.85
C TYR A 281 -5.69 18.86 5.47
N ALA A 282 -5.48 18.84 6.78
CA ALA A 282 -5.09 17.63 7.47
C ALA A 282 -6.21 16.58 7.45
N ASN A 283 -7.46 17.02 7.61
CA ASN A 283 -8.64 16.17 7.51
C ASN A 283 -8.85 15.69 6.07
N TRP A 284 -8.64 16.55 5.09
CA TRP A 284 -8.75 16.23 3.68
C TRP A 284 -7.65 15.26 3.22
N ASN A 285 -6.41 15.45 3.63
CA ASN A 285 -5.31 14.52 3.32
C ASN A 285 -5.48 13.16 3.99
N LYS A 286 -6.01 13.14 5.21
CA LYS A 286 -6.45 11.89 5.86
C LYS A 286 -7.59 11.24 5.07
N SER A 287 -8.48 12.04 4.50
CA SER A 287 -9.64 11.58 3.73
C SER A 287 -9.27 11.07 2.34
N PHE A 288 -8.37 11.77 1.67
CA PHE A 288 -7.98 11.49 0.28
C PHE A 288 -6.90 10.45 0.15
N GLY A 289 -5.98 10.53 1.07
CA GLY A 289 -4.80 9.72 0.94
C GLY A 289 -5.08 8.26 1.18
N ARG A 290 -6.00 7.87 2.04
CA ARG A 290 -5.88 6.51 2.52
C ARG A 290 -7.11 5.82 3.10
N SER A 291 -8.10 6.49 3.65
CA SER A 291 -9.04 5.70 4.41
C SER A 291 -10.40 6.32 4.65
N ASN A 292 -10.55 7.62 4.73
CA ASN A 292 -11.74 8.20 5.31
C ASN A 292 -13.01 8.10 4.44
N VAL A 293 -12.89 8.10 3.11
CA VAL A 293 -14.06 7.77 2.28
C VAL A 293 -14.44 6.32 2.55
N PHE A 294 -13.44 5.47 2.61
CA PHE A 294 -13.61 4.07 2.92
C PHE A 294 -14.08 3.88 4.37
N ASP A 295 -13.55 4.65 5.31
CA ASP A 295 -13.88 4.60 6.73
C ASP A 295 -15.27 5.17 7.02
N ALA A 296 -15.64 6.27 6.40
CA ALA A 296 -16.96 6.85 6.56
C ALA A 296 -18.09 5.95 6.01
N VAL A 297 -17.77 5.11 5.04
CA VAL A 297 -18.76 4.32 4.29
C VAL A 297 -18.70 2.82 4.60
N ALA A 298 -17.54 2.29 4.92
CA ALA A 298 -17.32 0.85 5.13
C ALA A 298 -16.91 0.47 6.56
N ALA A 299 -16.51 1.44 7.37
CA ALA A 299 -16.06 1.13 8.72
C ALA A 299 -17.24 0.71 9.61
N SER A 300 -17.20 -0.50 10.12
CA SER A 300 -17.92 -0.84 11.32
C SER A 300 -17.38 0.05 12.45
N GLY A 301 -18.22 0.61 13.33
CA GLY A 301 -17.85 1.53 14.41
C GLY A 301 -16.69 1.11 15.33
N PHE A 302 -16.18 -0.10 15.15
CA PHE A 302 -15.01 -0.68 15.81
C PHE A 302 -13.70 0.07 15.47
N ASN A 303 -13.54 0.52 14.23
CA ASN A 303 -12.32 1.19 13.79
C ASN A 303 -12.12 2.58 14.39
N LYS A 304 -13.20 3.31 14.61
CA LYS A 304 -13.13 4.66 15.18
C LYS A 304 -12.45 4.67 16.54
N TYR A 305 -12.75 3.71 17.39
CA TYR A 305 -12.15 3.59 18.71
C TYR A 305 -10.63 3.36 18.64
N TYR A 306 -10.17 2.48 17.74
CA TYR A 306 -8.73 2.19 17.61
C TYR A 306 -7.95 3.34 16.99
N TYR A 307 -8.55 4.05 16.06
CA TYR A 307 -7.88 5.16 15.39
C TYR A 307 -7.79 6.39 16.29
N ASP A 308 -8.83 6.67 17.05
CA ASP A 308 -8.82 7.74 18.04
C ASP A 308 -7.75 7.46 19.10
N THR A 309 -7.69 6.25 19.62
CA THR A 309 -6.67 5.83 20.57
C THR A 309 -5.25 5.86 19.98
N LYS A 310 -5.10 5.51 18.71
CA LYS A 310 -3.83 5.59 17.98
C LYS A 310 -3.39 7.03 17.74
N SER A 311 -4.30 7.93 17.39
CA SER A 311 -4.02 9.34 17.18
C SER A 311 -3.75 10.10 18.48
N GLU A 312 -4.46 9.78 19.55
CA GLU A 312 -4.28 10.34 20.88
C GLU A 312 -2.92 9.99 21.50
N ASN A 313 -2.40 8.81 21.21
CA ASN A 313 -1.08 8.39 21.69
C ASN A 313 0.09 8.84 20.77
N GLY A 314 -0.18 9.69 19.78
CA GLY A 314 0.87 10.25 18.92
C GLY A 314 1.58 9.23 18.01
N VAL A 315 1.00 8.06 17.82
CA VAL A 315 1.57 6.99 16.99
C VAL A 315 1.41 7.35 15.51
N GLY A 316 2.33 8.15 15.01
CA GLY A 316 2.52 8.37 13.58
C GLY A 316 2.87 7.07 12.86
N SER A 317 2.90 7.10 11.53
CA SER A 317 3.28 5.93 10.72
C SER A 317 4.58 5.29 11.24
N THR A 318 4.45 4.15 11.90
CA THR A 318 5.55 3.39 12.51
C THR A 318 6.64 3.00 11.50
N THR A 319 6.30 2.95 10.22
CA THR A 319 7.22 2.53 9.14
C THR A 319 8.44 3.43 8.96
N ASN A 320 8.30 4.74 9.15
CA ASN A 320 9.43 5.67 9.05
C ASN A 320 10.31 5.63 10.29
N HIS A 321 9.71 5.38 11.45
CA HIS A 321 10.43 5.19 12.70
C HIS A 321 11.32 3.95 12.64
N ASP A 322 10.79 2.82 12.15
CA ASP A 322 11.55 1.57 11.98
C ASP A 322 12.79 1.77 11.12
N SER A 323 12.62 2.50 10.02
CA SER A 323 13.74 2.79 9.11
C SER A 323 14.82 3.61 9.79
N ALA A 324 14.46 4.60 10.59
CA ALA A 324 15.40 5.43 11.31
C ALA A 324 16.18 4.63 12.37
N VAL A 325 15.49 3.78 13.14
CA VAL A 325 16.10 2.95 14.18
C VAL A 325 17.08 1.95 13.59
N LEU A 326 16.68 1.21 12.55
CA LEU A 326 17.56 0.20 11.94
C LEU A 326 18.71 0.82 11.16
N LYS A 327 18.51 2.00 10.56
CA LYS A 327 19.59 2.78 9.96
C LYS A 327 20.63 3.22 10.99
N ASP A 328 20.18 3.80 12.11
CA ASP A 328 21.04 4.22 13.22
C ASP A 328 21.81 3.04 13.83
N LEU A 329 21.14 1.90 13.98
CA LEU A 329 21.76 0.67 14.43
C LEU A 329 22.84 0.19 13.44
N ALA A 330 22.57 0.19 12.13
CA ALA A 330 23.57 -0.16 11.12
C ALA A 330 24.78 0.77 11.15
N GLU A 331 24.55 2.08 11.28
CA GLU A 331 25.61 3.07 11.40
C GLU A 331 26.52 2.80 12.60
N LYS A 332 25.95 2.46 13.75
CA LYS A 332 26.68 2.25 15.00
C LYS A 332 27.35 0.88 15.11
N THR A 333 26.70 -0.17 14.58
CA THR A 333 27.12 -1.57 14.82
C THR A 333 27.64 -2.30 13.60
N ASN A 334 27.33 -1.81 12.39
CA ASN A 334 27.71 -2.45 11.14
C ASN A 334 27.97 -1.42 10.03
N SER A 335 29.07 -0.69 10.15
CA SER A 335 29.45 0.36 9.20
C SER A 335 29.51 -0.10 7.75
N LYS A 336 29.79 -1.39 7.48
CA LYS A 336 29.80 -1.93 6.12
C LYS A 336 28.40 -1.89 5.50
N ILE A 337 27.39 -2.33 6.23
CA ILE A 337 25.97 -2.30 5.78
C ILE A 337 25.52 -0.85 5.55
N TYR A 338 25.82 0.03 6.49
CA TYR A 338 25.52 1.45 6.38
C TYR A 338 26.18 2.08 5.14
N ASN A 339 27.45 1.78 4.91
CA ASN A 339 28.19 2.28 3.75
C ASN A 339 27.60 1.76 2.43
N HIS A 340 27.19 0.50 2.34
CA HIS A 340 26.51 -0.01 1.15
C HIS A 340 25.24 0.78 0.84
N TRP A 341 24.41 1.04 1.86
CA TRP A 341 23.22 1.85 1.70
C TRP A 341 23.54 3.29 1.24
N VAL A 342 24.49 3.94 1.88
CA VAL A 342 24.94 5.31 1.54
C VAL A 342 25.48 5.38 0.11
N GLN A 343 26.29 4.41 -0.31
CA GLN A 343 26.85 4.36 -1.67
C GLN A 343 25.75 4.29 -2.74
N GLY A 344 24.73 3.45 -2.53
CA GLY A 344 23.58 3.42 -3.44
C GLY A 344 22.83 4.75 -3.51
N LEU A 345 22.61 5.42 -2.36
CA LEU A 345 21.98 6.75 -2.35
C LEU A 345 22.83 7.82 -3.03
N GLN A 346 24.15 7.77 -2.85
CA GLN A 346 25.08 8.68 -3.53
C GLN A 346 25.05 8.49 -5.05
N TYR A 347 25.01 7.24 -5.51
CA TYR A 347 24.82 6.95 -6.93
C TYR A 347 23.55 7.61 -7.48
N LEU A 348 22.42 7.46 -6.80
CA LEU A 348 21.16 8.08 -7.21
C LEU A 348 21.22 9.60 -7.22
N THR A 349 21.84 10.20 -6.19
CA THR A 349 22.03 11.66 -6.10
C THR A 349 22.88 12.19 -7.26
N ASN A 350 23.94 11.48 -7.62
CA ASN A 350 24.88 11.93 -8.63
C ASN A 350 24.38 11.74 -10.07
N ASN A 351 23.54 10.72 -10.31
CA ASN A 351 23.15 10.32 -11.66
C ASN A 351 21.67 10.58 -11.95
N HIS A 352 20.81 10.77 -10.94
CA HIS A 352 19.36 10.84 -11.09
C HIS A 352 18.71 11.97 -10.26
N ALA A 353 19.47 13.03 -9.93
CA ALA A 353 19.02 14.14 -9.06
C ALA A 353 17.75 14.85 -9.57
N GLU A 354 17.51 14.83 -10.87
CA GLU A 354 16.34 15.48 -11.48
C GLU A 354 15.02 14.76 -11.16
N ILE A 355 15.09 13.45 -10.93
CA ILE A 355 13.91 12.58 -10.77
C ILE A 355 13.92 11.83 -9.45
N TRP A 356 14.98 11.92 -8.68
CA TRP A 356 15.13 11.28 -7.39
C TRP A 356 15.51 12.27 -6.29
N ASN A 357 14.91 12.11 -5.12
CA ASN A 357 15.17 12.94 -3.96
C ASN A 357 15.42 12.04 -2.72
N PRO A 358 16.46 12.30 -1.91
CA PRO A 358 16.78 11.47 -0.75
C PRO A 358 15.69 11.42 0.33
N ILE A 359 14.75 12.36 0.32
CA ILE A 359 13.67 12.43 1.30
C ILE A 359 12.40 11.73 0.78
N THR A 360 12.10 11.88 -0.51
CA THR A 360 10.82 11.41 -1.11
C THR A 360 10.98 10.20 -2.04
N GLY A 361 12.21 9.86 -2.42
CA GLY A 361 12.51 8.85 -3.41
C GLY A 361 12.32 9.34 -4.86
N PHE A 362 12.12 8.43 -5.79
CA PHE A 362 11.77 8.77 -7.16
C PHE A 362 10.37 9.39 -7.26
N ASN A 363 10.19 10.26 -8.25
CA ASN A 363 8.87 10.76 -8.61
C ASN A 363 7.90 9.60 -8.83
N THR A 364 6.67 9.74 -8.33
CA THR A 364 5.64 8.70 -8.47
C THR A 364 5.28 8.52 -9.95
N CYS A 365 5.33 7.29 -10.44
CA CYS A 365 4.71 6.92 -11.70
C CYS A 365 3.25 6.52 -11.46
N MET A 366 2.39 6.94 -12.38
CA MET A 366 0.97 6.61 -12.35
C MET A 366 0.65 5.66 -13.50
N SER A 367 -0.30 4.74 -13.29
CA SER A 367 -0.86 3.92 -14.35
C SER A 367 -1.57 4.78 -15.41
N SER A 368 -2.01 4.18 -16.52
CA SER A 368 -2.92 4.80 -17.45
C SER A 368 -4.10 5.44 -16.75
N ALA A 369 -4.48 6.65 -17.19
CA ALA A 369 -5.66 7.35 -16.66
C ALA A 369 -6.92 6.75 -17.29
N ILE A 370 -7.87 6.35 -16.44
CA ILE A 370 -9.16 5.81 -16.86
C ILE A 370 -10.21 6.87 -16.61
N TYR A 371 -10.90 7.33 -17.64
CA TYR A 371 -11.97 8.32 -17.53
C TYR A 371 -13.17 7.74 -16.76
N ILE A 372 -13.76 8.55 -15.89
CA ILE A 372 -14.92 8.17 -15.06
C ILE A 372 -16.14 9.00 -15.44
N LYS A 373 -16.07 10.30 -15.26
CA LYS A 373 -17.18 11.25 -15.53
C LYS A 373 -16.67 12.68 -15.63
N ASP A 374 -17.51 13.55 -16.15
CA ASP A 374 -17.28 14.98 -16.07
C ASP A 374 -17.47 15.50 -14.64
N PHE A 375 -16.71 16.52 -14.27
CA PHE A 375 -16.85 17.20 -12.99
C PHE A 375 -18.15 17.99 -12.98
N THR A 376 -18.96 17.77 -11.96
CA THR A 376 -20.19 18.52 -11.75
C THR A 376 -20.04 19.29 -10.43
N PRO A 377 -19.78 20.61 -10.46
CA PRO A 377 -19.72 21.39 -9.24
C PRO A 377 -21.07 21.28 -8.52
N THR A 378 -21.05 20.97 -7.23
CA THR A 378 -22.23 21.18 -6.40
C THR A 378 -22.55 22.67 -6.38
N ALA A 379 -23.76 23.04 -6.74
CA ALA A 379 -24.20 24.42 -6.62
C ALA A 379 -23.98 24.89 -5.16
N PRO A 380 -23.42 26.07 -4.93
CA PRO A 380 -23.31 26.59 -3.58
C PRO A 380 -24.71 26.63 -2.96
N ALA A 381 -24.84 26.02 -1.77
CA ALA A 381 -26.08 25.99 -1.00
C ALA A 381 -26.49 27.38 -0.55
#